data_86b4c6ee301e3866f885487e176587b4
#
_entry.id   86b4c6ee301e3866f885487e176587b4
#
_cell.length_a   1.000
_cell.length_b   1.000
_cell.length_c   1.000
_cell.angle_alpha   90.00
_cell.angle_beta   90.00
_cell.angle_gamma   90.00
#
_symmetry.space_group_name_H-M   'P 1'
#
loop_
_entity.id
_entity.type
_entity.pdbx_description
1 polymer ?
#
loop_
_entity_poly.entity_id
_entity_poly.type
_entity_poly.pdbx_seq_one_letter_code
_entity_poly.pdbx_strand_id
1 'polypeptide(L)'
;MSETPALQAQEVWKVFRRDGYDIEVLKGVSLSLARGETAGVVGISGAGKTTLLQILGTLDRATSGTVLYNGNDVTHLPADEMAAFRNRSVGFVFQSHNLLPEFSVLENVTLPCLIARMDPAEARRRAVALLGEVGLSERLTHRTGEISGGEQQRTAICRALVMEPSVLLADEPTGNLDRATASGVVDLLLSVNRSRGLSLLMVTHNDQVASRLHRVIRIDDGRIVE
;
A
#
# COMPACT_ATOMS: atom_id res chain seq x y z
N MET A 1 -18.64 -12.14 18.86
CA MET A 1 -17.16 -12.35 18.81
C MET A 1 -16.64 -11.31 17.85
N SER A 2 -15.76 -10.40 18.28
CA SER A 2 -15.15 -9.39 17.37
C SER A 2 -14.28 -10.13 16.36
N GLU A 3 -14.49 -9.89 15.06
CA GLU A 3 -13.64 -10.46 14.02
C GLU A 3 -12.20 -9.94 14.16
N THR A 4 -11.23 -10.83 13.96
CA THR A 4 -9.80 -10.48 13.98
C THR A 4 -9.51 -9.46 12.87
N PRO A 5 -8.94 -8.28 13.17
CA PRO A 5 -8.61 -7.28 12.17
C PRO A 5 -7.64 -7.82 11.10
N ALA A 6 -7.73 -7.30 9.88
CA ALA A 6 -6.80 -7.62 8.81
C ALA A 6 -5.38 -7.09 9.11
N LEU A 7 -5.31 -5.90 9.73
CA LEU A 7 -4.06 -5.25 10.13
C LEU A 7 -4.26 -4.56 11.48
N GLN A 8 -3.26 -4.65 12.36
CA GLN A 8 -3.27 -3.95 13.64
C GLN A 8 -1.87 -3.46 13.99
N ALA A 9 -1.77 -2.24 14.50
CA ALA A 9 -0.60 -1.70 15.18
C ALA A 9 -0.92 -1.54 16.67
N GLN A 10 0.02 -1.89 17.53
CA GLN A 10 -0.10 -1.77 18.98
C GLN A 10 1.13 -1.07 19.53
N GLU A 11 0.92 0.13 20.08
CA GLU A 11 1.96 0.95 20.72
C GLU A 11 3.23 1.09 19.86
N VAL A 12 3.07 1.35 18.57
CA VAL A 12 4.18 1.45 17.61
C VAL A 12 4.93 2.75 17.82
N TRP A 13 6.22 2.62 18.09
CA TRP A 13 7.17 3.72 18.17
C TRP A 13 8.17 3.65 17.03
N LYS A 14 8.60 4.81 16.53
CA LYS A 14 9.73 4.92 15.61
C LYS A 14 10.61 6.09 16.00
N VAL A 15 11.85 5.77 16.31
CA VAL A 15 12.91 6.72 16.63
C VAL A 15 14.03 6.55 15.61
N PHE A 16 14.39 7.62 14.93
CA PHE A 16 15.59 7.67 14.10
C PHE A 16 16.72 8.31 14.87
N ARG A 17 17.88 7.68 14.85
CA ARG A 17 19.09 8.25 15.44
C ARG A 17 19.93 8.92 14.36
N ARG A 18 20.15 10.20 14.47
CA ARG A 18 20.94 10.99 13.52
C ARG A 18 21.85 11.96 14.27
N ASP A 19 23.16 11.92 13.97
CA ASP A 19 24.18 12.84 14.50
C ASP A 19 24.16 12.97 16.04
N GLY A 20 23.84 11.88 16.74
CA GLY A 20 23.76 11.85 18.21
C GLY A 20 22.42 12.31 18.80
N TYR A 21 21.45 12.69 17.97
CA TYR A 21 20.11 13.09 18.39
C TYR A 21 19.08 12.01 18.03
N ASP A 22 18.15 11.77 18.93
CA ASP A 22 17.00 10.88 18.70
C ASP A 22 15.83 11.72 18.19
N ILE A 23 15.28 11.33 17.02
CA ILE A 23 14.12 11.96 16.39
C ILE A 23 12.96 10.97 16.51
N GLU A 24 12.03 11.26 17.41
CA GLU A 24 10.82 10.48 17.60
C GLU A 24 9.80 10.85 16.49
N VAL A 25 9.56 9.92 15.58
CA VAL A 25 8.63 10.12 14.44
C VAL A 25 7.26 9.49 14.70
N LEU A 26 7.22 8.34 15.38
CA LEU A 26 5.97 7.73 15.87
C LEU A 26 6.07 7.53 17.37
N LYS A 27 4.98 7.85 18.08
CA LYS A 27 4.96 7.97 19.53
C LYS A 27 3.78 7.17 20.12
N GLY A 28 3.87 5.82 20.11
CA GLY A 28 2.86 4.93 20.66
C GLY A 28 1.60 4.84 19.80
N VAL A 29 1.78 4.73 18.48
CA VAL A 29 0.65 4.64 17.53
C VAL A 29 -0.05 3.29 17.66
N SER A 30 -1.36 3.32 17.95
CA SER A 30 -2.21 2.14 17.98
C SER A 30 -3.39 2.34 17.03
N LEU A 31 -3.58 1.40 16.10
CA LEU A 31 -4.71 1.39 15.17
C LEU A 31 -5.07 -0.03 14.75
N SER A 32 -6.28 -0.21 14.26
CA SER A 32 -6.72 -1.47 13.64
C SER A 32 -7.43 -1.16 12.33
N LEU A 33 -7.32 -2.07 11.36
CA LEU A 33 -8.06 -2.07 10.10
C LEU A 33 -8.85 -3.37 10.02
N ALA A 34 -10.18 -3.28 9.99
CA ALA A 34 -11.02 -4.46 9.87
C ALA A 34 -10.90 -5.09 8.46
N ARG A 35 -11.35 -6.33 8.31
CA ARG A 35 -11.38 -7.00 7.00
C ARG A 35 -12.34 -6.26 6.07
N GLY A 36 -11.88 -5.94 4.86
CA GLY A 36 -12.65 -5.20 3.87
C GLY A 36 -12.88 -3.71 4.20
N GLU A 37 -12.34 -3.22 5.32
CA GLU A 37 -12.43 -1.80 5.67
C GLU A 37 -11.55 -0.94 4.76
N THR A 38 -12.01 0.27 4.45
CA THR A 38 -11.18 1.33 3.88
C THR A 38 -10.96 2.43 4.92
N ALA A 39 -9.70 2.76 5.25
CA ALA A 39 -9.37 3.82 6.18
C ALA A 39 -8.39 4.81 5.58
N GLY A 40 -8.59 6.10 5.87
CA GLY A 40 -7.69 7.19 5.48
C GLY A 40 -6.84 7.63 6.67
N VAL A 41 -5.54 7.78 6.47
CA VAL A 41 -4.64 8.44 7.43
C VAL A 41 -4.37 9.85 6.93
N VAL A 42 -4.81 10.84 7.70
CA VAL A 42 -4.63 12.27 7.37
C VAL A 42 -3.79 12.97 8.45
N GLY A 43 -3.16 14.07 8.08
CA GLY A 43 -2.35 14.88 8.99
C GLY A 43 -1.41 15.79 8.21
N ILE A 44 -0.79 16.74 8.89
CA ILE A 44 0.16 17.68 8.26
C ILE A 44 1.41 16.97 7.71
N SER A 45 2.15 17.64 6.84
CA SER A 45 3.44 17.13 6.38
C SER A 45 4.39 16.93 7.58
N GLY A 46 5.13 15.82 7.57
CA GLY A 46 6.03 15.49 8.70
C GLY A 46 5.36 14.81 9.92
N ALA A 47 4.04 14.66 9.95
CA ALA A 47 3.34 14.03 11.08
C ALA A 47 3.63 12.52 11.28
N GLY A 48 4.41 11.87 10.39
CA GLY A 48 4.77 10.46 10.51
C GLY A 48 3.95 9.50 9.63
N LYS A 49 3.04 10.00 8.78
CA LYS A 49 2.13 9.16 7.94
C LYS A 49 2.85 8.13 7.08
N THR A 50 3.82 8.56 6.28
CA THR A 50 4.61 7.68 5.41
C THR A 50 5.42 6.68 6.23
N THR A 51 6.02 7.11 7.35
CA THR A 51 6.75 6.22 8.26
C THR A 51 5.83 5.15 8.85
N LEU A 52 4.63 5.54 9.27
CA LEU A 52 3.61 4.61 9.74
C LEU A 52 3.29 3.58 8.65
N LEU A 53 3.00 4.03 7.43
CA LEU A 53 2.67 3.14 6.31
C LEU A 53 3.83 2.18 5.99
N GLN A 54 5.08 2.65 6.03
CA GLN A 54 6.27 1.82 5.81
C GLN A 54 6.43 0.73 6.87
N ILE A 55 6.17 1.05 8.14
CA ILE A 55 6.24 0.08 9.24
C ILE A 55 5.09 -0.92 9.12
N LEU A 56 3.87 -0.47 8.90
CA LEU A 56 2.72 -1.34 8.71
C LEU A 56 2.93 -2.29 7.52
N GLY A 57 3.55 -1.80 6.47
CA GLY A 57 3.89 -2.59 5.29
C GLY A 57 5.18 -3.38 5.38
N THR A 58 5.83 -3.42 6.54
CA THR A 58 7.09 -4.14 6.75
C THR A 58 8.25 -3.71 5.85
N LEU A 59 8.21 -2.47 5.34
CA LEU A 59 9.32 -1.84 4.59
C LEU A 59 10.37 -1.26 5.55
N ASP A 60 9.94 -0.85 6.74
CA ASP A 60 10.81 -0.42 7.84
C ASP A 60 10.36 -1.12 9.13
N ARG A 61 11.23 -1.15 10.13
CA ARG A 61 10.95 -1.76 11.43
C ARG A 61 10.58 -0.69 12.45
N ALA A 62 9.59 -1.00 13.29
CA ALA A 62 9.32 -0.24 14.48
C ALA A 62 10.54 -0.28 15.44
N THR A 63 10.75 0.77 16.23
CA THR A 63 11.70 0.77 17.33
C THR A 63 11.16 -0.05 18.50
N SER A 64 9.85 0.03 18.74
CA SER A 64 9.12 -0.81 19.70
C SER A 64 7.64 -0.87 19.30
N GLY A 65 6.86 -1.71 19.98
CA GLY A 65 5.47 -2.00 19.65
C GLY A 65 5.34 -3.18 18.67
N THR A 66 4.12 -3.48 18.25
CA THR A 66 3.80 -4.70 17.51
C THR A 66 2.92 -4.40 16.29
N VAL A 67 3.18 -5.08 15.18
CA VAL A 67 2.33 -5.08 13.98
C VAL A 67 1.81 -6.50 13.77
N LEU A 68 0.48 -6.64 13.68
CA LEU A 68 -0.18 -7.91 13.47
C LEU A 68 -0.98 -7.92 12.16
N TYR A 69 -0.90 -9.01 11.44
CA TYR A 69 -1.72 -9.30 10.27
C TYR A 69 -2.59 -10.52 10.55
N ASN A 70 -3.91 -10.36 10.49
CA ASN A 70 -4.86 -11.41 10.84
C ASN A 70 -4.56 -12.05 12.21
N GLY A 71 -4.09 -11.23 13.19
CA GLY A 71 -3.73 -11.67 14.53
C GLY A 71 -2.32 -12.26 14.68
N ASN A 72 -1.57 -12.44 13.59
CA ASN A 72 -0.20 -12.96 13.62
C ASN A 72 0.82 -11.80 13.71
N ASP A 73 1.73 -11.87 14.67
CA ASP A 73 2.79 -10.89 14.82
C ASP A 73 3.83 -11.03 13.70
N VAL A 74 4.04 -9.94 12.96
CA VAL A 74 5.03 -9.87 11.87
C VAL A 74 6.21 -8.97 12.21
N THR A 75 6.23 -8.37 13.40
CA THR A 75 7.19 -7.32 13.80
C THR A 75 8.64 -7.81 13.78
N HIS A 76 8.85 -9.07 14.21
CA HIS A 76 10.18 -9.64 14.42
C HIS A 76 10.53 -10.78 13.47
N LEU A 77 9.78 -10.95 12.38
CA LEU A 77 10.12 -11.95 11.37
C LEU A 77 11.56 -11.78 10.88
N PRO A 78 12.29 -12.88 10.63
CA PRO A 78 13.56 -12.85 9.90
C PRO A 78 13.41 -12.15 8.55
N ALA A 79 14.49 -11.55 8.04
CA ALA A 79 14.43 -10.71 6.84
C ALA A 79 13.80 -11.41 5.62
N ASP A 80 14.17 -12.67 5.39
CA ASP A 80 13.66 -13.46 4.26
C ASP A 80 12.17 -13.80 4.43
N GLU A 81 11.75 -14.17 5.65
CA GLU A 81 10.35 -14.44 5.96
C GLU A 81 9.51 -13.17 5.84
N MET A 82 10.02 -12.02 6.31
CA MET A 82 9.38 -10.73 6.18
C MET A 82 9.22 -10.30 4.71
N ALA A 83 10.25 -10.53 3.89
CA ALA A 83 10.19 -10.26 2.45
C ALA A 83 9.15 -11.15 1.75
N ALA A 84 9.13 -12.44 2.08
CA ALA A 84 8.15 -13.39 1.55
C ALA A 84 6.72 -13.06 2.01
N PHE A 85 6.54 -12.70 3.29
CA PHE A 85 5.28 -12.24 3.85
C PHE A 85 4.79 -10.98 3.13
N ARG A 86 5.64 -9.94 3.03
CA ARG A 86 5.30 -8.70 2.33
C ARG A 86 4.85 -8.94 0.90
N ASN A 87 5.61 -9.73 0.15
CA ASN A 87 5.29 -10.03 -1.24
C ASN A 87 3.92 -10.71 -1.43
N ARG A 88 3.49 -11.54 -0.47
CA ARG A 88 2.23 -12.30 -0.56
C ARG A 88 1.04 -11.59 0.04
N SER A 89 1.25 -10.82 1.11
CA SER A 89 0.16 -10.36 1.98
C SER A 89 -0.11 -8.87 1.89
N VAL A 90 0.84 -8.09 1.36
CA VAL A 90 0.77 -6.62 1.33
C VAL A 90 0.95 -6.08 -0.07
N GLY A 91 -0.04 -5.35 -0.57
CA GLY A 91 0.11 -4.55 -1.77
C GLY A 91 0.53 -3.12 -1.44
N PHE A 92 1.39 -2.53 -2.26
CA PHE A 92 1.82 -1.13 -2.12
C PHE A 92 1.53 -0.32 -3.36
N VAL A 93 0.94 0.87 -3.15
CA VAL A 93 0.75 1.90 -4.17
C VAL A 93 1.37 3.19 -3.66
N PHE A 94 2.31 3.77 -4.41
CA PHE A 94 3.03 4.98 -4.04
C PHE A 94 2.64 6.16 -4.94
N GLN A 95 2.88 7.36 -4.47
CA GLN A 95 2.69 8.60 -5.21
C GLN A 95 3.53 8.63 -6.50
N SER A 96 4.77 8.14 -6.46
CA SER A 96 5.71 8.13 -7.60
C SER A 96 5.66 6.84 -8.41
N HIS A 97 4.58 6.04 -8.30
CA HIS A 97 4.35 4.76 -8.99
C HIS A 97 5.42 3.69 -8.73
N ASN A 98 6.71 4.06 -8.64
CA ASN A 98 7.88 3.21 -8.44
C ASN A 98 7.92 2.02 -9.41
N LEU A 99 7.54 2.26 -10.67
CA LEU A 99 7.69 1.30 -11.76
C LEU A 99 9.15 1.25 -12.20
N LEU A 100 9.59 0.07 -12.61
CA LEU A 100 10.93 -0.13 -13.16
C LEU A 100 10.94 0.32 -14.63
N PRO A 101 11.73 1.35 -14.98
CA PRO A 101 11.65 1.97 -16.30
C PRO A 101 12.15 1.08 -17.42
N GLU A 102 13.03 0.12 -17.12
CA GLU A 102 13.57 -0.84 -18.08
C GLU A 102 12.56 -1.92 -18.49
N PHE A 103 11.54 -2.13 -17.64
CA PHE A 103 10.52 -3.15 -17.84
C PHE A 103 9.26 -2.58 -18.52
N SER A 104 8.61 -3.44 -19.30
CA SER A 104 7.27 -3.17 -19.83
C SER A 104 6.21 -3.12 -18.72
N VAL A 105 5.01 -2.66 -19.07
CA VAL A 105 3.82 -2.71 -18.22
C VAL A 105 3.58 -4.12 -17.69
N LEU A 106 3.58 -5.11 -18.57
CA LEU A 106 3.36 -6.51 -18.20
C LEU A 106 4.45 -7.04 -17.26
N GLU A 107 5.72 -6.76 -17.55
CA GLU A 107 6.85 -7.22 -16.73
C GLU A 107 6.81 -6.60 -15.33
N ASN A 108 6.50 -5.30 -15.22
CA ASN A 108 6.30 -4.66 -13.91
C ASN A 108 5.24 -5.37 -13.07
N VAL A 109 4.13 -5.78 -13.68
CA VAL A 109 3.03 -6.44 -12.96
C VAL A 109 3.35 -7.91 -12.64
N THR A 110 4.08 -8.62 -13.50
CA THR A 110 4.45 -10.02 -13.26
C THR A 110 5.55 -10.18 -12.20
N LEU A 111 6.36 -9.15 -11.96
CA LEU A 111 7.55 -9.23 -11.10
C LEU A 111 7.30 -9.83 -9.71
N PRO A 112 6.27 -9.43 -8.93
CA PRO A 112 5.99 -10.03 -7.63
C PRO A 112 5.73 -11.55 -7.70
N CYS A 113 5.06 -12.00 -8.75
CA CYS A 113 4.81 -13.43 -8.97
C CYS A 113 6.11 -14.21 -9.21
N LEU A 114 7.00 -13.65 -10.04
CA LEU A 114 8.30 -14.26 -10.34
C LEU A 114 9.22 -14.31 -9.11
N ILE A 115 9.20 -13.25 -8.29
CA ILE A 115 9.90 -13.25 -6.99
C ILE A 115 9.36 -14.36 -6.08
N ALA A 116 8.06 -14.62 -6.10
CA ALA A 116 7.42 -15.73 -5.37
C ALA A 116 7.67 -17.11 -6.01
N ARG A 117 8.45 -17.18 -7.09
CA ARG A 117 8.72 -18.40 -7.88
C ARG A 117 7.45 -19.05 -8.45
N MET A 118 6.44 -18.26 -8.75
CA MET A 118 5.25 -18.71 -9.47
C MET A 118 5.64 -19.12 -10.90
N ASP A 119 4.92 -20.07 -11.46
CA ASP A 119 5.08 -20.44 -12.86
C ASP A 119 4.91 -19.21 -13.77
N PRO A 120 5.83 -18.97 -14.73
CA PRO A 120 5.80 -17.76 -15.57
C PRO A 120 4.52 -17.63 -16.42
N ALA A 121 3.93 -18.73 -16.87
CA ALA A 121 2.69 -18.71 -17.65
C ALA A 121 1.51 -18.28 -16.76
N GLU A 122 1.46 -18.77 -15.53
CA GLU A 122 0.47 -18.37 -14.53
C GLU A 122 0.64 -16.90 -14.13
N ALA A 123 1.88 -16.45 -13.86
CA ALA A 123 2.19 -15.05 -13.55
C ALA A 123 1.71 -14.12 -14.67
N ARG A 124 2.02 -14.48 -15.94
CA ARG A 124 1.56 -13.74 -17.11
C ARG A 124 0.04 -13.72 -17.22
N ARG A 125 -0.62 -14.84 -17.02
CA ARG A 125 -2.10 -14.95 -17.08
C ARG A 125 -2.77 -14.01 -16.08
N ARG A 126 -2.31 -14.00 -14.81
CA ARG A 126 -2.82 -13.09 -13.77
C ARG A 126 -2.60 -11.63 -14.11
N ALA A 127 -1.39 -11.28 -14.53
CA ALA A 127 -1.05 -9.90 -14.88
C ALA A 127 -1.87 -9.39 -16.07
N VAL A 128 -2.04 -10.19 -17.13
CA VAL A 128 -2.86 -9.83 -18.31
C VAL A 128 -4.32 -9.61 -17.91
N ALA A 129 -4.89 -10.48 -17.07
CA ALA A 129 -6.26 -10.33 -16.59
C ALA A 129 -6.45 -9.00 -15.84
N LEU A 130 -5.56 -8.71 -14.87
CA LEU A 130 -5.61 -7.46 -14.10
C LEU A 130 -5.43 -6.21 -14.96
N LEU A 131 -4.49 -6.23 -15.90
CA LEU A 131 -4.25 -5.13 -16.81
C LEU A 131 -5.45 -4.90 -17.74
N GLY A 132 -6.15 -5.98 -18.13
CA GLY A 132 -7.40 -5.90 -18.86
C GLY A 132 -8.52 -5.22 -18.07
N GLU A 133 -8.68 -5.56 -16.77
CA GLU A 133 -9.67 -4.95 -15.87
C GLU A 133 -9.52 -3.42 -15.76
N VAL A 134 -8.29 -2.91 -15.90
CA VAL A 134 -7.98 -1.47 -15.79
C VAL A 134 -7.80 -0.78 -17.14
N GLY A 135 -8.14 -1.44 -18.25
CA GLY A 135 -8.10 -0.87 -19.60
C GLY A 135 -6.69 -0.70 -20.18
N LEU A 136 -5.76 -1.59 -19.82
CA LEU A 136 -4.36 -1.55 -20.29
C LEU A 136 -4.00 -2.72 -21.21
N SER A 137 -4.97 -3.40 -21.81
CA SER A 137 -4.73 -4.54 -22.71
C SER A 137 -3.82 -4.18 -23.90
N GLU A 138 -3.93 -2.98 -24.44
CA GLU A 138 -3.14 -2.50 -25.58
C GLU A 138 -1.78 -1.91 -25.13
N ARG A 139 -1.47 -1.93 -23.85
CA ARG A 139 -0.24 -1.36 -23.26
C ARG A 139 0.74 -2.39 -22.72
N LEU A 140 0.45 -3.67 -22.84
CA LEU A 140 1.21 -4.75 -22.19
C LEU A 140 2.72 -4.70 -22.48
N THR A 141 3.11 -4.36 -23.70
CA THR A 141 4.51 -4.32 -24.17
C THR A 141 5.14 -2.94 -24.08
N HIS A 142 4.36 -1.88 -23.78
CA HIS A 142 4.89 -0.53 -23.63
C HIS A 142 5.78 -0.43 -22.40
N ARG A 143 6.83 0.36 -22.48
CA ARG A 143 7.66 0.75 -21.32
C ARG A 143 6.97 1.84 -20.53
N THR A 144 7.37 2.02 -19.29
CA THR A 144 6.73 3.01 -18.38
C THR A 144 6.80 4.44 -18.90
N GLY A 145 7.87 4.80 -19.62
CA GLY A 145 8.01 6.13 -20.23
C GLY A 145 7.12 6.38 -21.47
N GLU A 146 6.48 5.34 -21.99
CA GLU A 146 5.62 5.41 -23.19
C GLU A 146 4.13 5.51 -22.84
N ILE A 147 3.79 5.50 -21.54
CA ILE A 147 2.43 5.55 -21.03
C ILE A 147 2.21 6.78 -20.14
N SER A 148 0.98 7.26 -20.09
CA SER A 148 0.59 8.42 -19.26
C SER A 148 0.73 8.15 -17.75
N GLY A 149 0.80 9.21 -16.93
CA GLY A 149 0.88 9.08 -15.47
C GLY A 149 -0.30 8.29 -14.87
N GLY A 150 -1.50 8.44 -15.41
CA GLY A 150 -2.66 7.64 -15.00
C GLY A 150 -2.55 6.17 -15.38
N GLU A 151 -1.98 5.84 -16.56
CA GLU A 151 -1.69 4.47 -16.97
C GLU A 151 -0.57 3.87 -16.10
N GLN A 152 0.45 4.65 -15.74
CA GLN A 152 1.49 4.24 -14.80
C GLN A 152 0.90 3.90 -13.44
N GLN A 153 0.00 4.74 -12.92
CA GLN A 153 -0.65 4.49 -11.63
C GLN A 153 -1.53 3.23 -11.67
N ARG A 154 -2.32 3.03 -12.72
CA ARG A 154 -3.08 1.78 -12.89
C ARG A 154 -2.17 0.56 -12.99
N THR A 155 -1.03 0.67 -13.67
CA THR A 155 -0.01 -0.40 -13.70
C THR A 155 0.54 -0.70 -12.30
N ALA A 156 0.86 0.33 -11.51
CA ALA A 156 1.33 0.16 -10.12
C ALA A 156 0.26 -0.49 -9.23
N ILE A 157 -1.01 -0.16 -9.42
CA ILE A 157 -2.13 -0.83 -8.73
C ILE A 157 -2.21 -2.30 -9.13
N CYS A 158 -2.14 -2.64 -10.41
CA CYS A 158 -2.12 -4.04 -10.87
C CYS A 158 -0.94 -4.81 -10.27
N ARG A 159 0.26 -4.22 -10.23
CA ARG A 159 1.43 -4.82 -9.58
C ARG A 159 1.19 -5.08 -8.10
N ALA A 160 0.55 -4.15 -7.41
CA ALA A 160 0.22 -4.32 -5.99
C ALA A 160 -0.80 -5.43 -5.73
N LEU A 161 -1.67 -5.73 -6.71
CA LEU A 161 -2.79 -6.67 -6.59
C LEU A 161 -2.50 -8.07 -7.12
N VAL A 162 -1.45 -8.26 -7.93
CA VAL A 162 -1.22 -9.52 -8.67
C VAL A 162 -1.01 -10.74 -7.77
N MET A 163 -0.53 -10.52 -6.54
CA MET A 163 -0.38 -11.56 -5.51
C MET A 163 -1.63 -11.74 -4.63
N GLU A 164 -2.73 -11.04 -4.93
CA GLU A 164 -3.99 -11.11 -4.16
C GLU A 164 -3.78 -10.81 -2.66
N PRO A 165 -3.16 -9.67 -2.31
CA PRO A 165 -2.86 -9.34 -0.92
C PRO A 165 -4.13 -9.16 -0.10
N SER A 166 -4.05 -9.39 1.22
CA SER A 166 -5.15 -9.11 2.15
C SER A 166 -5.29 -7.64 2.51
N VAL A 167 -4.20 -6.89 2.41
CA VAL A 167 -4.13 -5.45 2.72
C VAL A 167 -3.43 -4.70 1.61
N LEU A 168 -4.02 -3.59 1.19
CA LEU A 168 -3.43 -2.62 0.28
C LEU A 168 -3.07 -1.35 1.06
N LEU A 169 -1.82 -0.94 0.97
CA LEU A 169 -1.30 0.29 1.56
C LEU A 169 -1.03 1.29 0.44
N ALA A 170 -1.65 2.46 0.50
CA ALA A 170 -1.52 3.48 -0.51
C ALA A 170 -0.98 4.78 0.09
N ASP A 171 0.19 5.25 -0.38
CA ASP A 171 0.81 6.51 0.05
C ASP A 171 0.58 7.57 -1.02
N GLU A 172 -0.34 8.50 -0.76
CA GLU A 172 -0.70 9.61 -1.67
C GLU A 172 -0.94 9.15 -3.13
N PRO A 173 -1.77 8.12 -3.38
CA PRO A 173 -1.84 7.44 -4.69
C PRO A 173 -2.31 8.32 -5.85
N THR A 174 -2.71 9.54 -5.56
CA THR A 174 -3.22 10.52 -6.55
C THR A 174 -2.43 11.82 -6.58
N GLY A 175 -1.37 11.95 -5.77
CA GLY A 175 -0.67 13.22 -5.55
C GLY A 175 0.00 13.83 -6.79
N ASN A 176 0.34 13.00 -7.79
CA ASN A 176 0.99 13.43 -9.03
C ASN A 176 0.05 13.42 -10.26
N LEU A 177 -1.27 13.30 -10.05
CA LEU A 177 -2.25 13.17 -11.11
C LEU A 177 -3.13 14.41 -11.22
N ASP A 178 -3.61 14.70 -12.42
CA ASP A 178 -4.67 15.68 -12.60
C ASP A 178 -5.97 15.23 -11.93
N ARG A 179 -6.88 16.17 -11.67
CA ARG A 179 -8.09 15.93 -10.87
C ARG A 179 -9.00 14.83 -11.44
N ALA A 180 -9.14 14.75 -12.77
CA ALA A 180 -10.00 13.76 -13.40
C ALA A 180 -9.41 12.35 -13.29
N THR A 181 -8.12 12.22 -13.60
CA THR A 181 -7.37 10.97 -13.46
C THR A 181 -7.31 10.51 -12.00
N ALA A 182 -7.10 11.44 -11.06
CA ALA A 182 -7.09 11.16 -9.62
C ALA A 182 -8.42 10.54 -9.14
N SER A 183 -9.57 11.10 -9.58
CA SER A 183 -10.88 10.53 -9.24
C SER A 183 -11.00 9.10 -9.74
N GLY A 184 -10.61 8.83 -10.99
CA GLY A 184 -10.67 7.48 -11.57
C GLY A 184 -9.78 6.46 -10.83
N VAL A 185 -8.62 6.88 -10.32
CA VAL A 185 -7.75 6.03 -9.50
C VAL A 185 -8.38 5.70 -8.15
N VAL A 186 -9.01 6.68 -7.48
CA VAL A 186 -9.74 6.44 -6.22
C VAL A 186 -10.93 5.51 -6.47
N ASP A 187 -11.70 5.72 -7.56
CA ASP A 187 -12.82 4.85 -7.94
C ASP A 187 -12.36 3.40 -8.15
N LEU A 188 -11.22 3.22 -8.82
CA LEU A 188 -10.61 1.90 -9.04
C LEU A 188 -10.26 1.24 -7.71
N LEU A 189 -9.54 1.93 -6.81
CA LEU A 189 -9.15 1.38 -5.50
C LEU A 189 -10.36 0.96 -4.67
N LEU A 190 -11.41 1.79 -4.62
CA LEU A 190 -12.66 1.47 -3.91
C LEU A 190 -13.45 0.34 -4.58
N SER A 191 -13.40 0.24 -5.90
CA SER A 191 -14.01 -0.88 -6.63
C SER A 191 -13.32 -2.20 -6.32
N VAL A 192 -11.98 -2.22 -6.32
CA VAL A 192 -11.17 -3.39 -5.97
C VAL A 192 -11.41 -3.80 -4.52
N ASN A 193 -11.47 -2.85 -3.58
CA ASN A 193 -11.83 -3.14 -2.19
C ASN A 193 -13.18 -3.90 -2.12
N ARG A 194 -14.22 -3.37 -2.75
CA ARG A 194 -15.57 -4.00 -2.73
C ARG A 194 -15.61 -5.36 -3.41
N SER A 195 -14.98 -5.49 -4.57
CA SER A 195 -15.08 -6.73 -5.39
C SER A 195 -14.23 -7.87 -4.84
N ARG A 196 -13.12 -7.57 -4.15
CA ARG A 196 -12.15 -8.55 -3.65
C ARG A 196 -12.13 -8.71 -2.12
N GLY A 197 -12.92 -7.90 -1.39
CA GLY A 197 -12.90 -7.88 0.09
C GLY A 197 -11.55 -7.42 0.67
N LEU A 198 -10.74 -6.71 -0.12
CA LEU A 198 -9.43 -6.22 0.23
C LEU A 198 -9.52 -5.09 1.25
N SER A 199 -8.73 -5.13 2.33
CA SER A 199 -8.63 -4.00 3.27
C SER A 199 -7.69 -2.93 2.71
N LEU A 200 -8.10 -1.65 2.78
CA LEU A 200 -7.33 -0.53 2.21
C LEU A 200 -6.99 0.50 3.29
N LEU A 201 -5.71 0.78 3.49
CA LEU A 201 -5.24 1.93 4.26
C LEU A 201 -4.58 2.93 3.31
N MET A 202 -5.12 4.14 3.26
CA MET A 202 -4.65 5.19 2.34
C MET A 202 -4.16 6.40 3.12
N VAL A 203 -2.92 6.80 2.93
CA VAL A 203 -2.43 8.11 3.35
C VAL A 203 -2.83 9.14 2.30
N THR A 204 -3.45 10.22 2.71
CA THR A 204 -3.81 11.34 1.82
C THR A 204 -3.90 12.65 2.57
N HIS A 205 -3.57 13.74 1.90
CA HIS A 205 -3.83 15.10 2.36
C HIS A 205 -5.09 15.71 1.71
N ASN A 206 -5.79 14.94 0.86
CA ASN A 206 -6.99 15.39 0.16
C ASN A 206 -8.25 14.96 0.93
N ASP A 207 -8.92 15.94 1.55
CA ASP A 207 -10.15 15.71 2.34
C ASP A 207 -11.29 15.11 1.50
N GLN A 208 -11.38 15.45 0.20
CA GLN A 208 -12.39 14.87 -0.69
C GLN A 208 -12.15 13.37 -0.93
N VAL A 209 -10.89 12.93 -0.94
CA VAL A 209 -10.54 11.51 -1.03
C VAL A 209 -10.81 10.83 0.31
N ALA A 210 -10.37 11.44 1.41
CA ALA A 210 -10.55 10.91 2.77
C ALA A 210 -12.03 10.70 3.12
N SER A 211 -12.91 11.62 2.75
CA SER A 211 -14.36 11.52 3.00
C SER A 211 -15.07 10.39 2.26
N ARG A 212 -14.42 9.75 1.28
CA ARG A 212 -14.97 8.60 0.54
C ARG A 212 -14.62 7.26 1.20
N LEU A 213 -13.76 7.25 2.21
CA LEU A 213 -13.35 6.06 2.95
C LEU A 213 -14.29 5.81 4.13
N HIS A 214 -14.35 4.57 4.63
CA HIS A 214 -15.24 4.21 5.74
C HIS A 214 -14.86 4.95 7.02
N ARG A 215 -13.56 5.20 7.24
CA ARG A 215 -13.06 5.88 8.44
C ARG A 215 -11.85 6.75 8.10
N VAL A 216 -11.70 7.83 8.85
CA VAL A 216 -10.53 8.72 8.80
C VAL A 216 -9.82 8.65 10.15
N ILE A 217 -8.50 8.45 10.11
CA ILE A 217 -7.59 8.43 11.25
C ILE A 217 -6.72 9.68 11.13
N ARG A 218 -6.74 10.53 12.12
CA ARG A 218 -5.91 11.73 12.14
C ARG A 218 -4.62 11.45 12.93
N ILE A 219 -3.49 11.77 12.31
CA ILE A 219 -2.18 11.72 12.97
C ILE A 219 -1.59 13.13 13.07
N ASP A 220 -1.09 13.47 14.24
CA ASP A 220 -0.40 14.72 14.52
C ASP A 220 0.80 14.44 15.43
N ASP A 221 1.94 15.05 15.13
CA ASP A 221 3.21 14.86 15.86
C ASP A 221 3.48 13.40 16.28
N GLY A 222 3.29 12.45 15.35
CA GLY A 222 3.55 11.03 15.57
C GLY A 222 2.53 10.30 16.45
N ARG A 223 1.39 10.90 16.78
CA ARG A 223 0.31 10.32 17.59
C ARG A 223 -1.01 10.29 16.84
N ILE A 224 -1.83 9.29 17.09
CA ILE A 224 -3.24 9.32 16.65
C ILE A 224 -3.99 10.24 17.60
N VAL A 225 -4.71 11.22 17.04
CA VAL A 225 -5.47 12.22 17.81
C VAL A 225 -6.98 12.06 17.68
N GLU A 226 -7.43 11.27 16.70
CA GLU A 226 -8.86 10.86 16.50
C GLU A 226 -8.93 9.63 15.59
#